data_63cbd48db33eceb12151a9f82d545ad8
#
_entry.id   63cbd48db33eceb12151a9f82d545ad8
#
_cell.length_a   1.000
_cell.length_b   1.000
_cell.length_c   1.000
_cell.angle_alpha   90.00
_cell.angle_beta   90.00
_cell.angle_gamma   90.00
#
_symmetry.space_group_name_H-M   'P 1'
#
loop_
_entity.id
_entity.type
_entity.pdbx_description
1 polymer ?
#
loop_
_entity_poly.entity_id
_entity_poly.type
_entity_poly.pdbx_seq_one_letter_code
_entity_poly.pdbx_strand_id
1 'polypeptide(L)'
;MKTHQLPVIPWGWAWGALALAYPWSNAFMSVATGFLGLAAILRAIRLAGAPRSGEAQRGLMWGGAALILLVAWSGFSCLWGGGFETCLNDVRVKLPLVAGGLAMVVMAREAQVPDGRVADTVLRLAVFSAALATVAVVVLDLMDGGSTGGRQASRFISHIRFGLWWALLLPWVLHRLGPTWKGVGITGAVLAWTWTQGLTGILAGVVLLPWWWSGMGVFPPQRSRVQSWPAPAEVRRRGARLAMFGLPLVAVGIWALPTALPDGESLPERSAAGEAYIHKMDRSVTENGHHVWTVIAWGELTTTWQQRSEVPVDSIQGALVRFLASKGAPKDREGVLGLSSAEVAAIASGVPSVVELTGNGWNKRWNRFKYNWGDWWDGRKTPDASILSRTVYFQAGVAAVKKAPIQTWLMGVGTGAFEGQLANAYDREFPDWPLNSRKRPHNQYLTLFLSLGLVGVLLFLVALGSMWSCHPARPALLLLALSCFTEDTLETQAGVTLAIVAFAWGAFMPHRPAA
;
A
#
# COMPACT_ATOMS: atom_id res chain seq x y z
N MET A 1 -33.90 -42.67 11.41
CA MET A 1 -33.20 -41.60 12.18
C MET A 1 -33.33 -40.31 11.37
N LYS A 2 -34.09 -39.30 11.88
CA LYS A 2 -34.11 -37.95 11.29
C LYS A 2 -32.73 -37.35 11.57
N THR A 3 -31.88 -37.25 10.54
CA THR A 3 -30.65 -36.49 10.62
C THR A 3 -31.01 -35.06 10.93
N HIS A 4 -30.80 -34.59 12.14
CA HIS A 4 -30.87 -33.18 12.49
C HIS A 4 -29.90 -32.44 11.55
N GLN A 5 -30.45 -31.81 10.51
CA GLN A 5 -29.66 -30.99 9.59
C GLN A 5 -29.10 -29.82 10.40
N LEU A 6 -27.78 -29.77 10.57
CA LEU A 6 -27.10 -28.64 11.20
C LEU A 6 -27.49 -27.32 10.51
N PRO A 7 -27.72 -26.24 11.27
CA PRO A 7 -28.04 -24.95 10.70
C PRO A 7 -26.93 -24.48 9.76
N VAL A 8 -27.28 -23.99 8.59
CA VAL A 8 -26.33 -23.49 7.59
C VAL A 8 -26.36 -21.97 7.59
N ILE A 9 -25.21 -21.36 7.87
CA ILE A 9 -25.03 -19.90 7.75
C ILE A 9 -24.98 -19.54 6.26
N PRO A 10 -25.90 -18.69 5.73
CA PRO A 10 -25.82 -18.27 4.34
C PRO A 10 -24.52 -17.53 4.01
N TRP A 11 -23.90 -17.81 2.85
CA TRP A 11 -22.66 -17.14 2.42
C TRP A 11 -22.80 -15.61 2.39
N GLY A 12 -23.97 -15.09 2.02
CA GLY A 12 -24.23 -13.65 2.01
C GLY A 12 -24.05 -12.99 3.38
N TRP A 13 -24.41 -13.69 4.47
CA TRP A 13 -24.21 -13.18 5.83
C TRP A 13 -22.73 -13.18 6.22
N ALA A 14 -22.01 -14.25 5.92
CA ALA A 14 -20.60 -14.36 6.26
C ALA A 14 -19.74 -13.34 5.50
N TRP A 15 -19.94 -13.23 4.19
CA TRP A 15 -19.25 -12.25 3.36
C TRP A 15 -19.73 -10.82 3.63
N GLY A 16 -21.02 -10.62 3.93
CA GLY A 16 -21.58 -9.33 4.33
C GLY A 16 -20.98 -8.82 5.64
N ALA A 17 -20.84 -9.70 6.63
CA ALA A 17 -20.16 -9.35 7.90
C ALA A 17 -18.72 -8.90 7.67
N LEU A 18 -17.97 -9.62 6.82
CA LEU A 18 -16.59 -9.26 6.49
C LEU A 18 -16.52 -7.91 5.74
N ALA A 19 -17.42 -7.69 4.79
CA ALA A 19 -17.52 -6.45 4.03
C ALA A 19 -17.86 -5.24 4.93
N LEU A 20 -18.72 -5.43 5.92
CA LEU A 20 -19.06 -4.40 6.91
C LEU A 20 -17.89 -4.12 7.87
N ALA A 21 -17.19 -5.16 8.30
CA ALA A 21 -16.13 -5.07 9.30
C ALA A 21 -14.85 -4.42 8.77
N TYR A 22 -14.53 -4.61 7.48
CA TYR A 22 -13.23 -4.29 6.93
C TYR A 22 -12.75 -2.85 7.17
N PRO A 23 -13.53 -1.79 6.92
CA PRO A 23 -13.03 -0.42 7.03
C PRO A 23 -12.89 0.09 8.47
N TRP A 24 -13.33 -0.66 9.49
CA TRP A 24 -13.48 -0.15 10.85
C TRP A 24 -12.39 -0.58 11.82
N SER A 25 -12.10 -1.86 11.94
CA SER A 25 -11.05 -2.29 12.87
C SER A 25 -10.55 -3.72 12.61
N ASN A 26 -9.30 -3.97 13.08
CA ASN A 26 -8.72 -5.32 13.06
C ASN A 26 -9.54 -6.31 13.91
N ALA A 27 -10.14 -5.86 15.01
CA ALA A 27 -10.97 -6.70 15.87
C ALA A 27 -12.24 -7.15 15.15
N PHE A 28 -12.95 -6.22 14.50
CA PHE A 28 -14.15 -6.56 13.73
C PHE A 28 -13.83 -7.49 12.56
N MET A 29 -12.72 -7.25 11.86
CA MET A 29 -12.25 -8.16 10.80
C MET A 29 -11.97 -9.57 11.34
N SER A 30 -11.37 -9.69 12.53
CA SER A 30 -11.08 -10.99 13.14
C SER A 30 -12.37 -11.75 13.47
N VAL A 31 -13.35 -11.08 14.08
CA VAL A 31 -14.66 -11.67 14.41
C VAL A 31 -15.39 -12.10 13.12
N ALA A 32 -15.44 -11.23 12.12
CA ALA A 32 -16.09 -11.53 10.84
C ALA A 32 -15.41 -12.68 10.09
N THR A 33 -14.08 -12.76 10.16
CA THR A 33 -13.31 -13.89 9.58
C THR A 33 -13.56 -15.19 10.34
N GLY A 34 -13.65 -15.15 11.67
CA GLY A 34 -14.07 -16.29 12.48
C GLY A 34 -15.46 -16.78 12.11
N PHE A 35 -16.40 -15.85 11.89
CA PHE A 35 -17.75 -16.17 11.42
C PHE A 35 -17.75 -16.80 10.02
N LEU A 36 -16.90 -16.34 9.11
CA LEU A 36 -16.69 -16.95 7.80
C LEU A 36 -16.15 -18.37 7.92
N GLY A 37 -15.16 -18.58 8.80
CA GLY A 37 -14.59 -19.91 9.09
C GLY A 37 -15.64 -20.87 9.66
N LEU A 38 -16.45 -20.40 10.61
CA LEU A 38 -17.55 -21.20 11.16
C LEU A 38 -18.57 -21.57 10.08
N ALA A 39 -18.97 -20.62 9.23
CA ALA A 39 -19.86 -20.90 8.11
C ALA A 39 -19.28 -21.96 7.16
N ALA A 40 -17.99 -21.89 6.89
CA ALA A 40 -17.29 -22.87 6.07
C ALA A 40 -17.24 -24.27 6.71
N ILE A 41 -16.94 -24.36 8.01
CA ILE A 41 -16.90 -25.63 8.76
C ILE A 41 -18.28 -26.32 8.77
N LEU A 42 -19.34 -25.60 9.14
CA LEU A 42 -20.70 -26.15 9.19
C LEU A 42 -21.14 -26.69 7.82
N ARG A 43 -20.77 -25.98 6.73
CA ARG A 43 -21.04 -26.45 5.37
C ARG A 43 -20.19 -27.62 4.95
N ALA A 44 -18.90 -27.63 5.32
CA ALA A 44 -18.00 -28.75 5.05
C ALA A 44 -18.51 -30.06 5.66
N ILE A 45 -19.01 -30.02 6.90
CA ILE A 45 -19.62 -31.17 7.58
C ILE A 45 -20.85 -31.64 6.80
N ARG A 46 -21.69 -30.73 6.32
CA ARG A 46 -22.88 -31.09 5.55
C ARG A 46 -22.57 -31.69 4.18
N LEU A 47 -21.46 -31.27 3.56
CA LEU A 47 -21.01 -31.75 2.24
C LEU A 47 -20.18 -33.04 2.32
N ALA A 48 -19.95 -33.58 3.50
CA ALA A 48 -19.25 -34.85 3.69
C ALA A 48 -20.06 -35.96 2.99
N GLY A 49 -19.57 -36.43 1.83
CA GLY A 49 -20.24 -37.44 1.02
C GLY A 49 -20.89 -36.93 -0.29
N ALA A 50 -20.91 -35.63 -0.54
CA ALA A 50 -21.44 -35.09 -1.80
C ALA A 50 -20.47 -35.31 -2.99
N PRO A 51 -20.99 -35.57 -4.23
CA PRO A 51 -20.16 -35.76 -5.41
C PRO A 51 -19.34 -34.54 -5.78
N ARG A 52 -18.17 -34.76 -6.40
CA ARG A 52 -17.24 -33.68 -6.79
C ARG A 52 -17.78 -32.86 -7.95
N SER A 53 -17.60 -31.55 -7.88
CA SER A 53 -18.02 -30.57 -8.88
C SER A 53 -17.10 -30.47 -10.11
N GLY A 54 -17.60 -29.86 -11.21
CA GLY A 54 -16.92 -29.75 -12.50
C GLY A 54 -15.69 -28.83 -12.59
N GLU A 55 -15.11 -28.68 -13.81
CA GLU A 55 -13.79 -28.04 -14.04
C GLU A 55 -13.65 -26.57 -13.59
N ALA A 56 -14.72 -25.77 -13.70
CA ALA A 56 -14.68 -24.35 -13.38
C ALA A 56 -14.39 -24.04 -11.88
N GLN A 57 -14.58 -25.01 -11.00
CA GLN A 57 -14.40 -24.88 -9.56
C GLN A 57 -13.03 -25.37 -9.07
N ARG A 58 -12.22 -26.01 -9.95
CA ARG A 58 -10.87 -26.51 -9.58
C ARG A 58 -9.95 -25.39 -9.12
N GLY A 59 -9.97 -24.24 -9.81
CA GLY A 59 -9.14 -23.08 -9.41
C GLY A 59 -9.40 -22.62 -7.99
N LEU A 60 -10.67 -22.54 -7.60
CA LEU A 60 -11.08 -22.14 -6.25
C LEU A 60 -10.63 -23.16 -5.19
N MET A 61 -10.75 -24.44 -5.50
CA MET A 61 -10.31 -25.53 -4.62
C MET A 61 -8.78 -25.49 -4.42
N TRP A 62 -8.01 -25.40 -5.50
CA TRP A 62 -6.55 -25.37 -5.42
C TRP A 62 -6.04 -24.06 -4.78
N GLY A 63 -6.67 -22.93 -5.10
CA GLY A 63 -6.35 -21.65 -4.47
C GLY A 63 -6.57 -21.67 -2.96
N GLY A 64 -7.73 -22.19 -2.52
CA GLY A 64 -8.03 -22.33 -1.09
C GLY A 64 -7.10 -23.30 -0.38
N ALA A 65 -6.82 -24.46 -0.99
CA ALA A 65 -5.87 -25.43 -0.43
C ALA A 65 -4.45 -24.85 -0.31
N ALA A 66 -3.98 -24.11 -1.31
CA ALA A 66 -2.66 -23.48 -1.28
C ALA A 66 -2.54 -22.42 -0.16
N LEU A 67 -3.61 -21.65 0.11
CA LEU A 67 -3.62 -20.71 1.24
C LEU A 67 -3.56 -21.43 2.59
N ILE A 68 -4.30 -22.52 2.76
CA ILE A 68 -4.25 -23.34 3.97
C ILE A 68 -2.84 -23.91 4.16
N LEU A 69 -2.25 -24.46 3.10
CA LEU A 69 -0.90 -25.02 3.13
C LEU A 69 0.16 -23.96 3.40
N LEU A 70 -0.01 -22.73 2.91
CA LEU A 70 0.89 -21.62 3.19
C LEU A 70 0.94 -21.30 4.70
N VAL A 71 -0.22 -21.26 5.36
CA VAL A 71 -0.29 -21.04 6.81
C VAL A 71 0.28 -22.24 7.57
N ALA A 72 -0.05 -23.45 7.16
CA ALA A 72 0.51 -24.67 7.76
C ALA A 72 2.04 -24.69 7.64
N TRP A 73 2.58 -24.32 6.48
CA TRP A 73 4.02 -24.21 6.24
C TRP A 73 4.66 -23.13 7.11
N SER A 74 3.98 -21.97 7.27
CA SER A 74 4.42 -20.92 8.19
C SER A 74 4.50 -21.42 9.63
N GLY A 75 3.47 -22.17 10.11
CA GLY A 75 3.50 -22.81 11.42
C GLY A 75 4.59 -23.87 11.56
N PHE A 76 4.78 -24.71 10.52
CA PHE A 76 5.83 -25.72 10.50
C PHE A 76 7.23 -25.09 10.57
N SER A 77 7.42 -23.89 9.97
CA SER A 77 8.69 -23.17 9.99
C SER A 77 9.13 -22.73 11.40
N CYS A 78 8.23 -22.72 12.39
CA CYS A 78 8.58 -22.48 13.79
C CYS A 78 9.55 -23.51 14.37
N LEU A 79 9.62 -24.71 13.77
CA LEU A 79 10.48 -25.79 14.27
C LEU A 79 11.97 -25.52 14.07
N TRP A 80 12.35 -24.71 13.08
CA TRP A 80 13.77 -24.40 12.79
C TRP A 80 14.12 -22.92 12.89
N GLY A 81 13.12 -22.02 12.86
CA GLY A 81 13.36 -20.58 12.83
C GLY A 81 13.81 -19.95 14.14
N GLY A 82 13.73 -20.67 15.26
CA GLY A 82 13.90 -20.03 16.57
C GLY A 82 12.79 -19.01 16.86
N GLY A 83 12.87 -18.28 17.99
CA GLY A 83 11.91 -17.22 18.29
C GLY A 83 10.45 -17.69 18.26
N PHE A 84 10.11 -18.76 18.99
CA PHE A 84 8.81 -19.43 18.91
C PHE A 84 7.62 -18.49 19.12
N GLU A 85 7.72 -17.55 20.06
CA GLU A 85 6.67 -16.55 20.31
C GLU A 85 6.45 -15.63 19.10
N THR A 86 7.53 -15.14 18.50
CA THR A 86 7.48 -14.32 17.28
C THR A 86 6.83 -15.10 16.14
N CYS A 87 7.22 -16.37 15.99
CA CYS A 87 6.62 -17.24 14.99
C CYS A 87 5.11 -17.41 15.20
N LEU A 88 4.67 -17.70 16.41
CA LEU A 88 3.25 -17.86 16.73
C LEU A 88 2.46 -16.57 16.46
N ASN A 89 3.01 -15.41 16.78
CA ASN A 89 2.37 -14.13 16.50
C ASN A 89 2.19 -13.90 15.00
N ASP A 90 3.19 -14.22 14.19
CA ASP A 90 3.12 -14.12 12.72
C ASP A 90 2.10 -15.10 12.14
N VAL A 91 2.06 -16.36 12.63
CA VAL A 91 1.08 -17.37 12.23
C VAL A 91 -0.33 -16.90 12.59
N ARG A 92 -0.52 -16.33 13.79
CA ARG A 92 -1.82 -15.80 14.24
C ARG A 92 -2.37 -14.75 13.28
N VAL A 93 -1.53 -13.85 12.77
CA VAL A 93 -1.93 -12.85 11.77
C VAL A 93 -2.40 -13.49 10.48
N LYS A 94 -1.83 -14.64 10.10
CA LYS A 94 -2.14 -15.37 8.86
C LYS A 94 -3.30 -16.38 9.01
N LEU A 95 -3.76 -16.70 10.23
CA LEU A 95 -4.89 -17.63 10.47
C LEU A 95 -6.16 -17.30 9.64
N PRO A 96 -6.52 -16.04 9.42
CA PRO A 96 -7.65 -15.72 8.54
C PRO A 96 -7.55 -16.32 7.14
N LEU A 97 -6.34 -16.57 6.60
CA LEU A 97 -6.17 -17.25 5.31
C LEU A 97 -6.70 -18.70 5.36
N VAL A 98 -6.63 -19.35 6.52
CA VAL A 98 -7.21 -20.69 6.70
C VAL A 98 -8.73 -20.62 6.59
N ALA A 99 -9.37 -19.66 7.26
CA ALA A 99 -10.82 -19.47 7.18
C ALA A 99 -11.28 -19.16 5.75
N GLY A 100 -10.57 -18.23 5.08
CA GLY A 100 -10.82 -17.89 3.68
C GLY A 100 -10.56 -19.05 2.73
N GLY A 101 -9.44 -19.76 2.90
CA GLY A 101 -9.10 -20.95 2.11
C GLY A 101 -10.12 -22.07 2.27
N LEU A 102 -10.57 -22.34 3.51
CA LEU A 102 -11.62 -23.32 3.77
C LEU A 102 -12.95 -22.90 3.11
N ALA A 103 -13.33 -21.63 3.23
CA ALA A 103 -14.51 -21.11 2.54
C ALA A 103 -14.43 -21.33 1.03
N MET A 104 -13.28 -21.05 0.40
CA MET A 104 -13.05 -21.28 -1.03
C MET A 104 -13.18 -22.77 -1.40
N VAL A 105 -12.58 -23.68 -0.62
CA VAL A 105 -12.66 -25.13 -0.87
C VAL A 105 -14.10 -25.62 -0.75
N VAL A 106 -14.85 -25.12 0.25
CA VAL A 106 -16.25 -25.50 0.45
C VAL A 106 -17.13 -24.92 -0.66
N MET A 107 -16.96 -23.64 -1.04
CA MET A 107 -17.66 -23.03 -2.17
C MET A 107 -17.37 -23.76 -3.49
N ALA A 108 -16.15 -24.25 -3.70
CA ALA A 108 -15.78 -25.05 -4.85
C ALA A 108 -16.54 -26.40 -4.93
N ARG A 109 -16.95 -26.96 -3.79
CA ARG A 109 -17.72 -28.21 -3.71
C ARG A 109 -19.22 -28.01 -3.77
N GLU A 110 -19.70 -26.80 -3.42
CA GLU A 110 -21.10 -26.48 -3.58
C GLU A 110 -21.41 -26.24 -5.07
N ALA A 111 -22.32 -27.00 -5.63
CA ALA A 111 -22.77 -26.83 -7.03
C ALA A 111 -23.53 -25.48 -7.24
N GLN A 112 -23.84 -24.77 -6.18
CA GLN A 112 -24.59 -23.51 -6.22
C GLN A 112 -23.66 -22.32 -6.06
N VAL A 113 -23.49 -21.56 -7.14
CA VAL A 113 -22.91 -20.22 -7.11
C VAL A 113 -23.92 -19.31 -6.37
N PRO A 114 -23.46 -18.43 -5.45
CA PRO A 114 -24.37 -17.48 -4.82
C PRO A 114 -25.18 -16.69 -5.84
N ASP A 115 -26.48 -16.49 -5.57
CA ASP A 115 -27.35 -15.70 -6.43
C ASP A 115 -26.73 -14.30 -6.65
N GLY A 116 -26.79 -13.80 -7.87
CA GLY A 116 -26.28 -12.48 -8.22
C GLY A 116 -26.88 -11.36 -7.37
N ARG A 117 -28.10 -11.52 -6.85
CA ARG A 117 -28.74 -10.59 -5.89
C ARG A 117 -28.01 -10.57 -4.55
N VAL A 118 -27.56 -11.72 -4.05
CA VAL A 118 -26.78 -11.83 -2.80
C VAL A 118 -25.44 -11.13 -2.98
N ALA A 119 -24.76 -11.36 -4.11
CA ALA A 119 -23.51 -10.70 -4.43
C ALA A 119 -23.67 -9.16 -4.52
N ASP A 120 -24.72 -8.67 -5.17
CA ASP A 120 -25.01 -7.25 -5.25
C ASP A 120 -25.34 -6.64 -3.87
N THR A 121 -26.00 -7.40 -3.00
CA THR A 121 -26.29 -6.96 -1.62
C THR A 121 -25.00 -6.84 -0.81
N VAL A 122 -24.10 -7.83 -0.87
CA VAL A 122 -22.80 -7.77 -0.18
C VAL A 122 -21.95 -6.61 -0.71
N LEU A 123 -21.96 -6.36 -2.02
CA LEU A 123 -21.26 -5.23 -2.60
C LEU A 123 -21.83 -3.89 -2.11
N ARG A 124 -23.16 -3.75 -2.03
CA ARG A 124 -23.78 -2.55 -1.46
C ARG A 124 -23.42 -2.34 0.01
N LEU A 125 -23.41 -3.41 0.82
CA LEU A 125 -22.98 -3.35 2.21
C LEU A 125 -21.51 -2.91 2.34
N ALA A 126 -20.63 -3.43 1.48
CA ALA A 126 -19.22 -3.05 1.43
C ALA A 126 -19.05 -1.55 1.11
N VAL A 127 -19.77 -1.06 0.08
CA VAL A 127 -19.74 0.36 -0.33
C VAL A 127 -20.32 1.26 0.76
N PHE A 128 -21.46 0.88 1.34
CA PHE A 128 -22.08 1.63 2.43
C PHE A 128 -21.16 1.77 3.63
N SER A 129 -20.59 0.66 4.09
CA SER A 129 -19.66 0.64 5.22
C SER A 129 -18.40 1.45 4.95
N ALA A 130 -17.81 1.33 3.75
CA ALA A 130 -16.64 2.10 3.36
C ALA A 130 -16.95 3.61 3.24
N ALA A 131 -18.12 3.98 2.71
CA ALA A 131 -18.55 5.37 2.63
C ALA A 131 -18.79 5.98 4.01
N LEU A 132 -19.44 5.25 4.91
CA LEU A 132 -19.66 5.67 6.29
C LEU A 132 -18.30 5.84 7.02
N ALA A 133 -17.37 4.91 6.88
CA ALA A 133 -16.04 5.03 7.44
C ALA A 133 -15.26 6.22 6.84
N THR A 134 -15.42 6.51 5.54
CA THR A 134 -14.83 7.70 4.90
C THR A 134 -15.36 8.98 5.53
N VAL A 135 -16.68 9.10 5.70
CA VAL A 135 -17.28 10.25 6.35
C VAL A 135 -16.80 10.38 7.80
N ALA A 136 -16.77 9.28 8.55
CA ALA A 136 -16.26 9.27 9.93
C ALA A 136 -14.79 9.72 10.02
N VAL A 137 -13.92 9.26 9.11
CA VAL A 137 -12.52 9.69 9.03
C VAL A 137 -12.42 11.21 8.81
N VAL A 138 -13.20 11.75 7.88
CA VAL A 138 -13.21 13.21 7.59
C VAL A 138 -13.72 14.01 8.78
N VAL A 139 -14.87 13.61 9.35
CA VAL A 139 -15.49 14.34 10.47
C VAL A 139 -14.58 14.33 11.70
N LEU A 140 -14.03 13.16 12.07
CA LEU A 140 -13.15 13.05 13.22
C LEU A 140 -11.84 13.84 13.04
N ASP A 141 -11.28 13.87 11.83
CA ASP A 141 -10.08 14.64 11.53
C ASP A 141 -10.36 16.16 11.63
N LEU A 142 -11.52 16.61 11.14
CA LEU A 142 -11.96 18.01 11.26
C LEU A 142 -12.22 18.41 12.72
N MET A 143 -12.83 17.53 13.51
CA MET A 143 -13.08 17.79 14.95
C MET A 143 -11.80 17.93 15.75
N ASP A 144 -10.72 17.26 15.36
CA ASP A 144 -9.42 17.39 16.02
C ASP A 144 -8.56 18.56 15.47
N GLY A 145 -9.16 19.46 14.70
CA GLY A 145 -8.47 20.60 14.11
C GLY A 145 -7.62 20.28 12.88
N GLY A 146 -7.73 19.07 12.33
CA GLY A 146 -7.11 18.67 11.06
C GLY A 146 -7.82 19.36 9.89
N SER A 147 -7.21 20.40 9.32
CA SER A 147 -7.81 21.15 8.20
C SER A 147 -7.50 20.58 6.82
N THR A 148 -6.56 19.67 6.70
CA THR A 148 -5.97 19.26 5.42
C THR A 148 -5.92 17.74 5.19
N GLY A 149 -6.42 16.94 6.13
CA GLY A 149 -6.31 15.49 6.08
C GLY A 149 -4.86 15.01 6.22
N GLY A 150 -4.62 13.76 5.89
CA GLY A 150 -3.30 13.16 5.91
C GLY A 150 -3.32 11.70 6.32
N ARG A 151 -2.13 11.10 6.47
CA ARG A 151 -2.01 9.69 6.84
C ARG A 151 -2.59 9.37 8.22
N GLN A 152 -2.48 10.32 9.15
CA GLN A 152 -2.96 10.18 10.53
C GLN A 152 -4.49 10.26 10.61
N ALA A 153 -5.16 10.86 9.63
CA ALA A 153 -6.62 10.91 9.56
C ALA A 153 -7.27 9.51 9.52
N SER A 154 -6.58 8.51 8.97
CA SER A 154 -7.08 7.13 8.91
C SER A 154 -6.88 6.39 10.24
N ARG A 155 -7.83 6.58 11.17
CA ARG A 155 -7.77 6.07 12.55
C ARG A 155 -8.17 4.61 12.71
N PHE A 156 -9.02 4.10 11.82
CA PHE A 156 -9.62 2.77 11.96
C PHE A 156 -8.70 1.68 11.43
N ILE A 157 -8.18 1.86 10.22
CA ILE A 157 -7.20 0.98 9.57
C ILE A 157 -6.16 1.82 8.84
N SER A 158 -5.03 1.23 8.46
CA SER A 158 -3.99 1.92 7.68
C SER A 158 -4.58 2.59 6.43
N HIS A 159 -4.23 3.86 6.19
CA HIS A 159 -4.63 4.62 5.00
C HIS A 159 -4.33 3.88 3.69
N ILE A 160 -3.26 3.07 3.64
CA ILE A 160 -2.91 2.22 2.49
C ILE A 160 -4.00 1.17 2.28
N ARG A 161 -4.38 0.44 3.34
CA ARG A 161 -5.39 -0.63 3.28
C ARG A 161 -6.77 -0.08 2.97
N PHE A 162 -7.09 1.08 3.53
CA PHE A 162 -8.33 1.77 3.26
C PHE A 162 -8.43 2.22 1.78
N GLY A 163 -7.36 2.78 1.25
CA GLY A 163 -7.28 3.15 -0.17
C GLY A 163 -7.36 1.95 -1.12
N LEU A 164 -6.71 0.83 -0.78
CA LEU A 164 -6.78 -0.42 -1.54
C LEU A 164 -8.17 -1.05 -1.51
N TRP A 165 -8.90 -0.93 -0.39
CA TRP A 165 -10.28 -1.40 -0.29
C TRP A 165 -11.20 -0.68 -1.30
N TRP A 166 -11.09 0.64 -1.39
CA TRP A 166 -11.82 1.40 -2.40
C TRP A 166 -11.41 1.05 -3.83
N ALA A 167 -10.11 0.85 -4.08
CA ALA A 167 -9.62 0.40 -5.38
C ALA A 167 -10.16 -0.99 -5.76
N LEU A 168 -10.33 -1.89 -4.77
CA LEU A 168 -10.95 -3.20 -4.96
C LEU A 168 -12.43 -3.09 -5.31
N LEU A 169 -13.19 -2.25 -4.60
CA LEU A 169 -14.64 -2.15 -4.76
C LEU A 169 -15.05 -1.46 -6.07
N LEU A 170 -14.32 -0.41 -6.46
CA LEU A 170 -14.75 0.51 -7.50
C LEU A 170 -15.05 -0.14 -8.87
N PRO A 171 -14.22 -1.05 -9.42
CA PRO A 171 -14.52 -1.73 -10.67
C PRO A 171 -15.85 -2.49 -10.64
N TRP A 172 -16.15 -3.13 -9.51
CA TRP A 172 -17.39 -3.91 -9.33
C TRP A 172 -18.62 -3.01 -9.18
N VAL A 173 -18.48 -1.91 -8.44
CA VAL A 173 -19.53 -0.90 -8.30
C VAL A 173 -19.92 -0.35 -9.67
N LEU A 174 -18.92 0.02 -10.47
CA LEU A 174 -19.13 0.57 -11.81
C LEU A 174 -19.77 -0.44 -12.76
N HIS A 175 -19.51 -1.73 -12.57
CA HIS A 175 -20.03 -2.77 -13.44
C HIS A 175 -21.43 -3.26 -13.02
N ARG A 176 -21.66 -3.49 -11.72
CA ARG A 176 -22.84 -4.22 -11.23
C ARG A 176 -23.96 -3.36 -10.67
N LEU A 177 -23.64 -2.20 -10.12
CA LEU A 177 -24.62 -1.41 -9.37
C LEU A 177 -25.25 -0.31 -10.23
N GLY A 178 -26.42 0.16 -9.81
CA GLY A 178 -27.14 1.26 -10.45
C GLY A 178 -26.48 2.63 -10.24
N PRO A 179 -27.00 3.69 -10.92
CA PRO A 179 -26.37 5.02 -10.95
C PRO A 179 -26.10 5.62 -9.57
N THR A 180 -27.04 5.51 -8.65
CA THR A 180 -26.90 6.02 -7.28
C THR A 180 -25.68 5.43 -6.56
N TRP A 181 -25.53 4.09 -6.61
CA TRP A 181 -24.42 3.40 -5.98
C TRP A 181 -23.10 3.65 -6.70
N LYS A 182 -23.11 3.88 -8.01
CA LYS A 182 -21.91 4.33 -8.76
C LYS A 182 -21.47 5.70 -8.28
N GLY A 183 -22.40 6.63 -8.08
CA GLY A 183 -22.12 7.95 -7.49
C GLY A 183 -21.51 7.83 -6.10
N VAL A 184 -22.13 7.07 -5.19
CA VAL A 184 -21.61 6.82 -3.83
C VAL A 184 -20.21 6.22 -3.89
N GLY A 185 -19.97 5.22 -4.74
CA GLY A 185 -18.68 4.55 -4.87
C GLY A 185 -17.57 5.48 -5.38
N ILE A 186 -17.84 6.26 -6.43
CA ILE A 186 -16.87 7.22 -6.97
C ILE A 186 -16.55 8.31 -5.94
N THR A 187 -17.59 8.95 -5.39
CA THR A 187 -17.42 10.03 -4.40
C THR A 187 -16.70 9.54 -3.15
N GLY A 188 -17.09 8.36 -2.63
CA GLY A 188 -16.42 7.77 -1.47
C GLY A 188 -14.95 7.45 -1.72
N ALA A 189 -14.62 6.86 -2.87
CA ALA A 189 -13.24 6.55 -3.25
C ALA A 189 -12.40 7.84 -3.40
N VAL A 190 -12.90 8.82 -4.15
CA VAL A 190 -12.21 10.10 -4.35
C VAL A 190 -11.98 10.80 -3.01
N LEU A 191 -13.03 10.90 -2.17
CA LEU A 191 -12.93 11.54 -0.85
C LEU A 191 -11.92 10.80 0.05
N ALA A 192 -11.99 9.45 0.10
CA ALA A 192 -11.04 8.66 0.88
C ALA A 192 -9.61 8.87 0.42
N TRP A 193 -9.34 8.79 -0.89
CA TRP A 193 -7.99 8.94 -1.44
C TRP A 193 -7.43 10.35 -1.28
N THR A 194 -8.25 11.37 -1.47
CA THR A 194 -7.82 12.77 -1.32
C THR A 194 -7.59 13.12 0.13
N TRP A 195 -8.51 12.74 1.03
CA TRP A 195 -8.42 13.10 2.45
C TRP A 195 -7.28 12.34 3.15
N THR A 196 -7.17 11.03 2.96
CA THR A 196 -6.09 10.23 3.57
C THR A 196 -4.76 10.35 2.83
N GLN A 197 -4.74 11.05 1.69
CA GLN A 197 -3.58 11.18 0.81
C GLN A 197 -2.95 9.81 0.46
N GLY A 198 -3.80 8.82 0.24
CA GLY A 198 -3.44 7.42 0.04
C GLY A 198 -2.88 7.14 -1.35
N LEU A 199 -1.61 7.49 -1.62
CA LEU A 199 -0.99 7.33 -2.95
C LEU A 199 -1.10 5.89 -3.50
N THR A 200 -0.94 4.88 -2.65
CA THR A 200 -1.05 3.47 -3.07
C THR A 200 -2.46 3.14 -3.57
N GLY A 201 -3.50 3.65 -2.91
CA GLY A 201 -4.89 3.49 -3.36
C GLY A 201 -5.17 4.20 -4.69
N ILE A 202 -4.65 5.42 -4.84
CA ILE A 202 -4.76 6.19 -6.09
C ILE A 202 -4.07 5.46 -7.25
N LEU A 203 -2.82 5.04 -7.05
CA LEU A 203 -2.06 4.31 -8.09
C LEU A 203 -2.73 2.99 -8.44
N ALA A 204 -3.23 2.25 -7.46
CA ALA A 204 -4.00 1.03 -7.71
C ALA A 204 -5.26 1.31 -8.52
N GLY A 205 -6.01 2.37 -8.18
CA GLY A 205 -7.18 2.80 -8.94
C GLY A 205 -6.82 3.21 -10.37
N VAL A 206 -5.75 3.99 -10.54
CA VAL A 206 -5.24 4.42 -11.85
C VAL A 206 -4.83 3.23 -12.72
N VAL A 207 -4.26 2.17 -12.15
CA VAL A 207 -3.88 0.96 -12.90
C VAL A 207 -5.10 0.08 -13.20
N LEU A 208 -5.99 -0.12 -12.23
CA LEU A 208 -7.12 -1.04 -12.38
C LEU A 208 -8.25 -0.49 -13.26
N LEU A 209 -8.56 0.80 -13.19
CA LEU A 209 -9.64 1.39 -13.98
C LEU A 209 -9.39 1.33 -15.49
N PRO A 210 -8.20 1.70 -16.01
CA PRO A 210 -7.88 1.55 -17.43
C PRO A 210 -7.86 0.10 -17.88
N TRP A 211 -7.27 -0.78 -17.04
CA TRP A 211 -7.23 -2.21 -17.34
C TRP A 211 -8.65 -2.81 -17.41
N TRP A 212 -9.53 -2.41 -16.50
CA TRP A 212 -10.93 -2.77 -16.55
C TRP A 212 -11.64 -2.16 -17.78
N TRP A 213 -11.42 -0.88 -18.08
CA TRP A 213 -12.04 -0.20 -19.21
C TRP A 213 -11.56 -0.73 -20.56
N SER A 214 -10.33 -1.18 -20.66
CA SER A 214 -9.80 -1.79 -21.89
C SER A 214 -10.47 -3.13 -22.24
N GLY A 215 -11.27 -3.69 -21.33
CA GLY A 215 -11.91 -5.00 -21.50
C GLY A 215 -10.93 -6.17 -21.45
N MET A 216 -9.68 -5.95 -21.06
CA MET A 216 -8.62 -6.97 -21.09
C MET A 216 -8.77 -8.05 -20.02
N GLY A 217 -9.70 -7.94 -19.10
CA GLY A 217 -9.60 -8.86 -17.99
C GLY A 217 -10.88 -9.38 -17.35
N VAL A 218 -11.99 -8.66 -17.38
CA VAL A 218 -13.10 -9.01 -16.49
C VAL A 218 -14.27 -9.63 -17.24
N PHE A 219 -14.55 -9.13 -18.43
CA PHE A 219 -15.72 -9.54 -19.21
C PHE A 219 -15.32 -9.68 -20.66
N PRO A 220 -14.88 -10.87 -21.09
CA PRO A 220 -14.79 -11.12 -22.52
C PRO A 220 -16.19 -10.90 -23.11
N PRO A 221 -16.31 -10.18 -24.22
CA PRO A 221 -17.55 -10.22 -24.97
C PRO A 221 -17.87 -11.70 -25.21
N GLN A 222 -19.14 -12.07 -25.10
CA GLN A 222 -19.63 -13.41 -25.45
C GLN A 222 -19.28 -13.67 -26.93
N ARG A 223 -18.06 -14.10 -27.21
CA ARG A 223 -17.63 -14.55 -28.52
C ARG A 223 -17.65 -16.07 -28.54
N SER A 224 -18.35 -16.57 -29.53
CA SER A 224 -18.27 -17.96 -30.00
C SER A 224 -16.84 -18.48 -29.93
N ARG A 225 -16.66 -19.74 -29.61
CA ARG A 225 -15.43 -20.51 -29.35
C ARG A 225 -14.28 -20.44 -30.37
N VAL A 226 -14.29 -19.52 -31.31
CA VAL A 226 -13.17 -19.30 -32.23
C VAL A 226 -12.35 -18.13 -31.69
N GLN A 227 -11.23 -18.47 -31.06
CA GLN A 227 -10.21 -17.51 -30.63
C GLN A 227 -9.52 -16.90 -31.86
N SER A 228 -10.18 -15.96 -32.52
CA SER A 228 -9.48 -15.09 -33.47
C SER A 228 -8.70 -14.02 -32.66
N TRP A 229 -7.44 -13.82 -33.02
CA TRP A 229 -6.65 -12.72 -32.49
C TRP A 229 -7.43 -11.40 -32.60
N PRO A 230 -7.39 -10.51 -31.59
CA PRO A 230 -8.11 -9.23 -31.68
C PRO A 230 -7.66 -8.47 -32.92
N ALA A 231 -8.61 -7.88 -33.63
CA ALA A 231 -8.31 -7.12 -34.85
C ALA A 231 -7.27 -6.02 -34.54
N PRO A 232 -6.35 -5.70 -35.46
CA PRO A 232 -5.29 -4.69 -35.26
C PRO A 232 -5.82 -3.35 -34.75
N ALA A 233 -7.01 -2.96 -35.18
CA ALA A 233 -7.68 -1.74 -34.70
C ALA A 233 -8.08 -1.82 -33.21
N GLU A 234 -8.44 -3.00 -32.71
CA GLU A 234 -8.80 -3.22 -31.30
C GLU A 234 -7.55 -3.22 -30.40
N VAL A 235 -6.46 -3.82 -30.85
CA VAL A 235 -5.15 -3.78 -30.16
C VAL A 235 -4.66 -2.33 -30.06
N ARG A 236 -4.75 -1.57 -31.17
CA ARG A 236 -4.37 -0.15 -31.19
C ARG A 236 -5.24 0.71 -30.28
N ARG A 237 -6.58 0.49 -30.24
CA ARG A 237 -7.49 1.21 -29.33
C ARG A 237 -7.19 0.88 -27.86
N ARG A 238 -6.86 -0.38 -27.53
CA ARG A 238 -6.46 -0.79 -26.19
C ARG A 238 -5.15 -0.15 -25.78
N GLY A 239 -4.15 -0.18 -26.67
CA GLY A 239 -2.86 0.48 -26.45
C GLY A 239 -3.00 1.99 -26.22
N ALA A 240 -3.81 2.68 -27.04
CA ALA A 240 -4.08 4.11 -26.88
C ALA A 240 -4.74 4.45 -25.53
N ARG A 241 -5.69 3.62 -25.06
CA ARG A 241 -6.31 3.80 -23.73
C ARG A 241 -5.31 3.61 -22.59
N LEU A 242 -4.43 2.62 -22.67
CA LEU A 242 -3.37 2.40 -21.67
C LEU A 242 -2.35 3.56 -21.69
N ALA A 243 -1.96 4.03 -22.87
CA ALA A 243 -1.06 5.17 -23.01
C ALA A 243 -1.63 6.45 -22.41
N MET A 244 -2.94 6.68 -22.55
CA MET A 244 -3.62 7.86 -21.99
C MET A 244 -3.46 7.96 -20.45
N PHE A 245 -3.31 6.84 -19.74
CA PHE A 245 -3.11 6.82 -18.29
C PHE A 245 -1.63 6.70 -17.91
N GLY A 246 -0.81 6.04 -18.74
CA GLY A 246 0.63 5.88 -18.50
C GLY A 246 1.42 7.16 -18.74
N LEU A 247 1.12 7.89 -19.81
CA LEU A 247 1.82 9.12 -20.18
C LEU A 247 1.80 10.20 -19.09
N PRO A 248 0.66 10.51 -18.40
CA PRO A 248 0.67 11.46 -17.30
C PRO A 248 1.57 11.04 -16.13
N LEU A 249 1.66 9.74 -15.83
CA LEU A 249 2.55 9.24 -14.77
C LEU A 249 4.03 9.42 -15.13
N VAL A 250 4.38 9.18 -16.40
CA VAL A 250 5.73 9.42 -16.93
C VAL A 250 6.03 10.93 -16.91
N ALA A 251 5.09 11.77 -17.32
CA ALA A 251 5.25 13.23 -17.29
C ALA A 251 5.48 13.76 -15.86
N VAL A 252 4.72 13.23 -14.86
CA VAL A 252 4.94 13.55 -13.44
C VAL A 252 6.32 13.08 -12.97
N GLY A 253 6.77 11.89 -13.41
CA GLY A 253 8.11 11.39 -13.11
C GLY A 253 9.21 12.28 -13.67
N ILE A 254 9.09 12.70 -14.93
CA ILE A 254 10.05 13.61 -15.58
C ILE A 254 10.06 14.98 -14.88
N TRP A 255 8.89 15.52 -14.56
CA TRP A 255 8.78 16.81 -13.88
C TRP A 255 9.34 16.80 -12.44
N ALA A 256 9.42 15.62 -11.81
CA ALA A 256 10.01 15.45 -10.49
C ALA A 256 11.55 15.31 -10.51
N LEU A 257 12.18 15.27 -11.69
CA LEU A 257 13.65 15.22 -11.78
C LEU A 257 14.27 16.46 -11.13
N PRO A 258 15.41 16.28 -10.40
CA PRO A 258 16.13 17.40 -9.81
C PRO A 258 16.55 18.38 -10.92
N THR A 259 16.39 19.67 -10.68
CA THR A 259 16.93 20.71 -11.55
C THR A 259 18.43 20.81 -11.31
N ALA A 260 19.22 20.70 -12.37
CA ALA A 260 20.65 20.97 -12.28
C ALA A 260 20.90 22.41 -11.78
N LEU A 261 22.03 22.62 -11.12
CA LEU A 261 22.51 23.98 -10.86
C LEU A 261 22.65 24.70 -12.20
N PRO A 262 22.21 25.96 -12.32
CA PRO A 262 22.40 26.71 -13.53
C PRO A 262 23.91 26.76 -13.88
N ASP A 263 24.27 26.21 -15.01
CA ASP A 263 25.63 26.30 -15.52
C ASP A 263 25.93 27.78 -15.83
N GLY A 264 26.86 28.38 -15.06
CA GLY A 264 27.36 29.71 -15.36
C GLY A 264 26.79 30.88 -14.55
N GLU A 265 25.86 30.68 -13.59
CA GLU A 265 25.55 31.71 -12.60
C GLU A 265 26.73 31.83 -11.62
N SER A 266 27.39 32.99 -11.60
CA SER A 266 28.38 33.32 -10.57
C SER A 266 27.67 33.47 -9.23
N LEU A 267 27.76 32.43 -8.38
CA LEU A 267 27.24 32.52 -7.01
C LEU A 267 28.01 33.61 -6.27
N PRO A 268 27.35 34.43 -5.42
CA PRO A 268 28.04 35.45 -4.64
C PRO A 268 29.09 34.82 -3.72
N GLU A 269 30.28 35.42 -3.66
CA GLU A 269 31.38 34.88 -2.88
C GLU A 269 31.27 35.26 -1.38
N ARG A 270 30.67 36.43 -1.09
CA ARG A 270 30.58 36.99 0.29
C ARG A 270 29.23 37.58 0.54
N SER A 271 28.84 37.57 1.82
CA SER A 271 27.67 38.24 2.35
C SER A 271 27.86 39.77 2.40
N ALA A 272 26.79 40.51 2.62
CA ALA A 272 26.86 41.94 2.82
C ALA A 272 27.72 42.36 4.04
N ALA A 273 27.84 41.50 5.07
CA ALA A 273 28.70 41.73 6.22
C ALA A 273 30.14 41.22 6.01
N GLY A 274 30.46 40.62 4.85
CA GLY A 274 31.79 40.22 4.44
C GLY A 274 32.18 38.76 4.71
N GLU A 275 31.32 37.95 5.30
CA GLU A 275 31.58 36.51 5.49
C GLU A 275 31.58 35.79 4.16
N ALA A 276 32.50 34.83 3.96
CA ALA A 276 32.55 34.02 2.77
C ALA A 276 31.40 33.02 2.73
N TYR A 277 30.70 32.96 1.61
CA TYR A 277 29.64 31.96 1.44
C TYR A 277 30.23 30.58 1.16
N ILE A 278 29.60 29.56 1.75
CA ILE A 278 29.85 28.16 1.47
C ILE A 278 28.81 27.64 0.49
N HIS A 279 29.29 26.95 -0.56
CA HIS A 279 28.49 26.33 -1.59
C HIS A 279 28.76 24.84 -1.66
N LYS A 280 27.78 24.01 -1.25
CA LYS A 280 27.87 22.54 -1.39
C LYS A 280 27.35 22.13 -2.75
N MET A 281 28.22 22.18 -3.77
CA MET A 281 27.87 21.88 -5.17
C MET A 281 27.57 20.39 -5.41
N ASP A 282 27.92 19.52 -4.47
CA ASP A 282 27.57 18.10 -4.47
C ASP A 282 26.11 17.82 -4.07
N ARG A 283 25.32 18.88 -3.83
CA ARG A 283 23.93 18.79 -3.38
C ARG A 283 23.00 19.56 -4.34
N SER A 284 22.29 18.79 -5.18
CA SER A 284 21.36 19.34 -6.17
C SER A 284 19.96 19.70 -5.61
N VAL A 285 19.77 19.49 -4.31
CA VAL A 285 18.47 19.64 -3.66
C VAL A 285 17.94 21.06 -3.72
N THR A 286 16.69 21.19 -4.16
CA THR A 286 15.98 22.47 -4.17
C THR A 286 14.77 22.47 -3.23
N GLU A 287 14.45 23.66 -2.68
CA GLU A 287 13.25 23.90 -1.90
C GLU A 287 12.51 25.07 -2.54
N ASN A 288 11.26 24.84 -2.96
CA ASN A 288 10.45 25.83 -3.68
C ASN A 288 11.17 26.48 -4.89
N GLY A 289 12.02 25.70 -5.59
CA GLY A 289 12.77 26.14 -6.76
C GLY A 289 14.14 26.77 -6.47
N HIS A 290 14.52 26.96 -5.20
CA HIS A 290 15.80 27.55 -4.82
C HIS A 290 16.74 26.48 -4.23
N HIS A 291 18.03 26.54 -4.60
CA HIS A 291 19.04 25.61 -4.08
C HIS A 291 19.22 25.77 -2.56
N VAL A 292 19.15 24.64 -1.85
CA VAL A 292 19.18 24.65 -0.38
C VAL A 292 20.59 24.86 0.14
N TRP A 293 21.59 24.17 -0.41
CA TRP A 293 22.91 24.06 0.16
C TRP A 293 23.96 24.98 -0.50
N THR A 294 23.50 26.07 -1.12
CA THR A 294 24.35 27.10 -1.69
C THR A 294 24.13 28.44 -0.98
N VAL A 295 25.11 29.33 -1.05
CA VAL A 295 25.05 30.70 -0.49
C VAL A 295 24.77 30.71 1.01
N ILE A 296 25.64 30.06 1.81
CA ILE A 296 25.46 29.92 3.26
C ILE A 296 26.63 30.58 3.99
N ALA A 297 26.38 31.63 4.77
CA ALA A 297 27.30 32.26 5.70
C ALA A 297 26.99 31.75 7.12
N TRP A 298 27.66 30.67 7.56
CA TRP A 298 27.33 29.96 8.78
C TRP A 298 27.53 30.78 10.05
N GLY A 299 28.56 31.62 10.12
CA GLY A 299 28.84 32.45 11.27
C GLY A 299 27.74 33.50 11.49
N GLU A 300 27.39 34.24 10.43
CA GLU A 300 26.30 35.22 10.46
C GLU A 300 24.95 34.55 10.75
N LEU A 301 24.67 33.44 10.06
CA LEU A 301 23.44 32.67 10.22
C LEU A 301 23.25 32.23 11.68
N THR A 302 24.28 31.61 12.27
CA THR A 302 24.23 31.08 13.64
C THR A 302 24.12 32.18 14.65
N THR A 303 24.95 33.22 14.56
CA THR A 303 24.92 34.33 15.50
C THR A 303 23.59 35.08 15.49
N THR A 304 23.05 35.31 14.29
CA THR A 304 21.76 36.03 14.16
C THR A 304 20.58 35.17 14.62
N TRP A 305 20.61 33.87 14.35
CA TRP A 305 19.58 32.97 14.85
C TRP A 305 19.54 32.91 16.38
N GLN A 306 20.69 32.78 17.04
CA GLN A 306 20.79 32.76 18.50
C GLN A 306 20.26 34.05 19.18
N GLN A 307 20.24 35.18 18.47
CA GLN A 307 19.62 36.42 18.94
C GLN A 307 18.09 36.40 18.88
N ARG A 308 17.51 35.47 18.09
CA ARG A 308 16.07 35.41 17.80
C ARG A 308 15.38 34.14 18.34
N SER A 309 16.15 33.12 18.72
CA SER A 309 15.64 31.85 19.21
C SER A 309 16.61 31.21 20.20
N GLU A 310 16.07 30.61 21.25
CA GLU A 310 16.84 29.84 22.24
C GLU A 310 17.22 28.42 21.70
N VAL A 311 16.59 28.00 20.60
CA VAL A 311 16.86 26.66 20.00
C VAL A 311 18.21 26.68 19.29
N PRO A 312 19.16 25.81 19.66
CA PRO A 312 20.47 25.75 19.01
C PRO A 312 20.37 25.45 17.51
N VAL A 313 21.18 26.13 16.69
CA VAL A 313 21.20 25.93 15.23
C VAL A 313 21.49 24.47 14.86
N ASP A 314 22.38 23.80 15.59
CA ASP A 314 22.75 22.41 15.31
C ASP A 314 21.56 21.44 15.31
N SER A 315 20.53 21.71 16.12
CA SER A 315 19.34 20.88 16.19
C SER A 315 18.34 21.16 15.05
N ILE A 316 18.41 22.34 14.41
CA ILE A 316 17.46 22.76 13.37
C ILE A 316 18.14 23.21 12.06
N GLN A 317 19.44 22.96 11.92
CA GLN A 317 20.26 23.41 10.78
C GLN A 317 19.59 23.14 9.43
N GLY A 318 19.13 21.91 9.22
CA GLY A 318 18.43 21.52 8.01
C GLY A 318 17.11 22.27 7.79
N ALA A 319 16.34 22.49 8.85
CA ALA A 319 15.08 23.23 8.79
C ALA A 319 15.32 24.69 8.44
N LEU A 320 16.27 25.35 9.11
CA LEU A 320 16.59 26.76 8.91
C LEU A 320 17.05 27.05 7.48
N VAL A 321 18.04 26.29 6.97
CA VAL A 321 18.59 26.48 5.63
C VAL A 321 17.54 26.20 4.54
N ARG A 322 16.73 25.16 4.71
CA ARG A 322 15.63 24.85 3.80
C ARG A 322 14.54 25.93 3.82
N PHE A 323 14.19 26.41 5.01
CA PHE A 323 13.16 27.43 5.15
C PHE A 323 13.56 28.72 4.43
N LEU A 324 14.81 29.19 4.66
CA LEU A 324 15.35 30.35 3.95
C LEU A 324 15.37 30.13 2.42
N ALA A 325 15.82 28.95 1.98
CA ALA A 325 15.75 28.61 0.57
C ALA A 325 14.31 28.65 0.05
N SER A 326 13.33 28.12 0.79
CA SER A 326 11.93 28.13 0.36
C SER A 326 11.33 29.53 0.16
N LYS A 327 11.91 30.55 0.78
CA LYS A 327 11.58 31.98 0.62
C LYS A 327 12.40 32.66 -0.49
N GLY A 328 13.41 31.97 -1.07
CA GLY A 328 14.41 32.60 -1.93
C GLY A 328 15.30 33.61 -1.19
N ALA A 329 15.37 33.50 0.16
CA ALA A 329 16.17 34.38 1.00
C ALA A 329 17.63 33.89 1.10
N PRO A 330 18.63 34.80 1.23
CA PRO A 330 19.99 34.43 1.49
C PRO A 330 20.12 33.72 2.86
N LYS A 331 21.09 32.82 2.98
CA LYS A 331 21.30 32.04 4.21
C LYS A 331 22.42 32.68 5.03
N ASP A 332 22.15 33.89 5.47
CA ASP A 332 23.03 34.81 6.21
C ASP A 332 22.24 35.61 7.24
N ARG A 333 22.86 36.70 7.73
CA ARG A 333 22.22 37.64 8.65
C ARG A 333 20.93 38.23 8.09
N GLU A 334 20.93 38.67 6.84
CA GLU A 334 19.78 39.37 6.23
C GLU A 334 18.58 38.40 6.10
N GLY A 335 18.84 37.21 5.65
CA GLY A 335 17.80 36.19 5.54
C GLY A 335 17.15 35.86 6.88
N VAL A 336 17.93 35.73 7.95
CA VAL A 336 17.41 35.47 9.29
C VAL A 336 16.63 36.69 9.86
N LEU A 337 17.13 37.88 9.65
CA LEU A 337 16.42 39.11 10.09
C LEU A 337 15.09 39.31 9.34
N GLY A 338 14.99 38.85 8.09
CA GLY A 338 13.76 38.90 7.27
C GLY A 338 12.68 37.89 7.69
N LEU A 339 12.93 37.04 8.69
CA LEU A 339 11.93 36.09 9.20
C LEU A 339 10.97 36.80 10.17
N SER A 340 9.67 36.55 10.09
CA SER A 340 8.69 36.94 11.10
C SER A 340 8.83 36.10 12.37
N SER A 341 8.29 36.58 13.50
CA SER A 341 8.28 35.83 14.76
C SER A 341 7.58 34.44 14.63
N ALA A 342 6.52 34.37 13.82
CA ALA A 342 5.80 33.11 13.54
C ALA A 342 6.68 32.14 12.76
N GLU A 343 7.46 32.60 11.77
CA GLU A 343 8.39 31.77 11.01
C GLU A 343 9.56 31.29 11.87
N VAL A 344 10.09 32.15 12.75
CA VAL A 344 11.13 31.75 13.72
C VAL A 344 10.61 30.62 14.62
N ALA A 345 9.40 30.77 15.19
CA ALA A 345 8.79 29.73 16.01
C ALA A 345 8.54 28.43 15.22
N ALA A 346 8.12 28.53 13.96
CA ALA A 346 7.93 27.38 13.08
C ALA A 346 9.24 26.64 12.80
N ILE A 347 10.31 27.37 12.44
CA ILE A 347 11.64 26.78 12.22
C ILE A 347 12.16 26.13 13.50
N ALA A 348 12.02 26.81 14.65
CA ALA A 348 12.42 26.27 15.96
C ALA A 348 11.69 24.99 16.32
N SER A 349 10.45 24.79 15.84
CA SER A 349 9.69 23.53 15.96
C SER A 349 10.04 22.49 14.87
N GLY A 350 11.00 22.79 13.98
CA GLY A 350 11.46 21.88 12.94
C GLY A 350 10.71 21.97 11.60
N VAL A 351 9.88 23.00 11.38
CA VAL A 351 9.20 23.21 10.07
C VAL A 351 10.23 23.69 9.04
N PRO A 352 10.46 22.94 7.95
CA PRO A 352 11.60 23.20 7.07
C PRO A 352 11.26 24.08 5.85
N SER A 353 10.02 24.53 5.67
CA SER A 353 9.61 25.23 4.45
C SER A 353 8.35 26.07 4.65
N VAL A 354 8.27 27.21 3.97
CA VAL A 354 7.03 28.01 3.86
C VAL A 354 5.89 27.17 3.31
N VAL A 355 6.16 26.28 2.34
CA VAL A 355 5.15 25.37 1.80
C VAL A 355 4.63 24.41 2.88
N GLU A 356 5.48 23.96 3.80
CA GLU A 356 5.04 23.13 4.93
C GLU A 356 4.31 23.91 6.01
N LEU A 357 4.58 25.22 6.13
CA LEU A 357 3.87 26.09 7.06
C LEU A 357 2.46 26.44 6.55
N THR A 358 2.35 26.91 5.31
CA THR A 358 1.11 27.50 4.76
C THR A 358 0.39 26.64 3.73
N GLY A 359 1.05 25.65 3.13
CA GLY A 359 0.51 24.81 2.06
C GLY A 359 -0.57 23.85 2.54
N ASN A 360 -1.40 23.40 1.61
CA ASN A 360 -2.33 22.28 1.84
C ASN A 360 -1.60 20.94 1.93
N GLY A 361 -2.27 19.89 2.41
CA GLY A 361 -1.68 18.58 2.62
C GLY A 361 -0.99 17.97 1.40
N TRP A 362 -1.52 18.19 0.18
CA TRP A 362 -0.91 17.71 -1.06
C TRP A 362 0.34 18.48 -1.43
N ASN A 363 0.32 19.83 -1.29
CA ASN A 363 1.49 20.66 -1.55
C ASN A 363 2.63 20.33 -0.59
N LYS A 364 2.33 20.18 0.73
CA LYS A 364 3.30 19.73 1.74
C LYS A 364 3.93 18.40 1.36
N ARG A 365 3.08 17.42 0.99
CA ARG A 365 3.54 16.08 0.61
C ARG A 365 4.40 16.09 -0.65
N TRP A 366 3.98 16.83 -1.66
CA TRP A 366 4.71 16.95 -2.92
C TRP A 366 6.05 17.64 -2.74
N ASN A 367 6.07 18.73 -1.98
CA ASN A 367 7.30 19.46 -1.65
C ASN A 367 8.31 18.56 -0.92
N ARG A 368 7.84 17.83 0.09
CA ARG A 368 8.65 16.85 0.83
C ARG A 368 9.15 15.72 -0.08
N PHE A 369 8.34 15.25 -1.00
CA PHE A 369 8.76 14.23 -1.98
C PHE A 369 9.88 14.75 -2.88
N LYS A 370 9.75 15.95 -3.45
CA LYS A 370 10.80 16.54 -4.31
C LYS A 370 12.11 16.72 -3.56
N TYR A 371 12.06 17.26 -2.36
CA TYR A 371 13.25 17.43 -1.52
C TYR A 371 13.95 16.09 -1.27
N ASN A 372 13.21 15.10 -0.80
CA ASN A 372 13.77 13.77 -0.51
C ASN A 372 14.27 13.06 -1.76
N TRP A 373 13.63 13.29 -2.92
CA TRP A 373 14.08 12.76 -4.21
C TRP A 373 15.43 13.34 -4.61
N GLY A 374 15.64 14.65 -4.43
CA GLY A 374 16.94 15.31 -4.65
C GLY A 374 18.02 14.74 -3.72
N ASP A 375 17.76 14.63 -2.41
CA ASP A 375 18.70 14.02 -1.46
C ASP A 375 19.06 12.57 -1.85
N TRP A 376 18.05 11.79 -2.29
CA TRP A 376 18.29 10.42 -2.75
C TRP A 376 19.13 10.39 -4.04
N TRP A 377 18.89 11.31 -4.96
CA TRP A 377 19.65 11.45 -6.20
C TRP A 377 21.11 11.77 -5.91
N ASP A 378 21.36 12.63 -4.92
CA ASP A 378 22.68 12.97 -4.40
C ASP A 378 23.32 11.85 -3.55
N GLY A 379 22.72 10.64 -3.55
CA GLY A 379 23.21 9.47 -2.82
C GLY A 379 22.92 9.46 -1.31
N ARG A 380 22.15 10.43 -0.81
CA ARG A 380 21.79 10.54 0.63
C ARG A 380 20.48 9.84 0.90
N LYS A 381 20.52 8.84 1.75
CA LYS A 381 19.33 8.05 2.13
C LYS A 381 18.85 8.52 3.50
N THR A 382 17.62 9.07 3.56
CA THR A 382 17.00 9.56 4.80
C THR A 382 15.80 8.71 5.19
N PRO A 383 15.63 8.38 6.49
CA PRO A 383 14.50 7.57 6.97
C PRO A 383 13.12 8.21 6.73
N ASP A 384 13.05 9.54 6.66
CA ASP A 384 11.81 10.30 6.52
C ASP A 384 11.22 10.28 5.09
N ALA A 385 11.99 9.81 4.13
CA ALA A 385 11.59 9.69 2.73
C ALA A 385 10.71 8.47 2.47
N SER A 386 9.45 8.50 2.83
CA SER A 386 8.54 7.34 2.90
C SER A 386 8.45 6.44 1.66
N ILE A 387 8.73 6.96 0.46
CA ILE A 387 8.79 6.16 -0.77
C ILE A 387 10.22 5.65 -0.97
N LEU A 388 11.20 6.50 -0.74
CA LEU A 388 12.61 6.21 -1.00
C LEU A 388 13.24 5.34 0.09
N SER A 389 12.81 5.48 1.34
CA SER A 389 13.21 4.56 2.41
C SER A 389 12.82 3.10 2.13
N ARG A 390 11.80 2.85 1.32
CA ARG A 390 11.45 1.50 0.86
C ARG A 390 12.52 0.86 -0.01
N THR A 391 13.34 1.65 -0.71
CA THR A 391 14.49 1.12 -1.45
C THR A 391 15.53 0.55 -0.49
N VAL A 392 15.75 1.19 0.65
CA VAL A 392 16.64 0.70 1.72
C VAL A 392 16.05 -0.59 2.34
N TYR A 393 14.76 -0.60 2.64
CA TYR A 393 14.09 -1.79 3.19
C TYR A 393 14.18 -2.99 2.25
N PHE A 394 13.94 -2.75 0.96
CA PHE A 394 14.07 -3.78 -0.07
C PHE A 394 15.52 -4.25 -0.21
N GLN A 395 16.49 -3.34 -0.26
CA GLN A 395 17.92 -3.67 -0.34
C GLN A 395 18.39 -4.48 0.88
N ALA A 396 17.97 -4.12 2.09
CA ALA A 396 18.23 -4.90 3.30
C ALA A 396 17.65 -6.31 3.21
N GLY A 397 16.41 -6.45 2.71
CA GLY A 397 15.81 -7.77 2.47
C GLY A 397 16.56 -8.60 1.44
N VAL A 398 17.00 -8.01 0.33
CA VAL A 398 17.84 -8.68 -0.67
C VAL A 398 19.20 -9.09 -0.09
N ALA A 399 19.82 -8.23 0.71
CA ALA A 399 21.08 -8.53 1.39
C ALA A 399 20.91 -9.69 2.39
N ALA A 400 19.79 -9.73 3.11
CA ALA A 400 19.46 -10.83 4.01
C ALA A 400 19.37 -12.16 3.26
N VAL A 401 18.70 -12.19 2.09
CA VAL A 401 18.59 -13.39 1.24
C VAL A 401 19.95 -13.80 0.68
N LYS A 402 20.75 -12.87 0.15
CA LYS A 402 22.05 -13.17 -0.45
C LYS A 402 23.05 -13.78 0.55
N LYS A 403 22.95 -13.44 1.82
CA LYS A 403 23.82 -13.91 2.91
C LYS A 403 23.25 -15.15 3.63
N ALA A 404 22.01 -15.51 3.37
CA ALA A 404 21.42 -16.72 3.92
C ALA A 404 22.07 -17.96 3.29
N PRO A 405 22.33 -19.03 4.07
CA PRO A 405 22.81 -20.30 3.52
C PRO A 405 21.90 -20.82 2.41
N ILE A 406 22.47 -21.43 1.36
CA ILE A 406 21.70 -21.90 0.20
C ILE A 406 20.59 -22.89 0.58
N GLN A 407 20.82 -23.66 1.65
CA GLN A 407 19.82 -24.61 2.18
C GLN A 407 18.52 -23.89 2.63
N THR A 408 18.63 -22.63 3.06
CA THR A 408 17.48 -21.82 3.47
C THR A 408 16.68 -21.29 2.29
N TRP A 409 17.20 -21.37 1.05
CA TRP A 409 16.46 -20.92 -0.12
C TRP A 409 15.20 -21.77 -0.37
N LEU A 410 15.24 -23.05 -0.05
CA LEU A 410 14.08 -23.93 -0.23
C LEU A 410 13.04 -23.74 0.86
N MET A 411 13.47 -23.72 2.13
CA MET A 411 12.59 -23.75 3.31
C MET A 411 12.47 -22.41 4.03
N GLY A 412 13.30 -21.44 3.69
CA GLY A 412 13.44 -20.17 4.40
C GLY A 412 14.26 -20.28 5.68
N VAL A 413 14.54 -19.14 6.30
CA VAL A 413 15.21 -19.09 7.62
C VAL A 413 14.25 -19.46 8.76
N GLY A 414 12.98 -19.63 8.46
CA GLY A 414 11.91 -19.81 9.42
C GLY A 414 11.32 -18.45 9.88
N THR A 415 10.02 -18.46 10.12
CA THR A 415 9.27 -17.25 10.48
C THR A 415 9.82 -16.58 11.75
N GLY A 416 10.26 -17.36 12.74
CA GLY A 416 10.80 -16.83 14.01
C GLY A 416 12.19 -16.18 13.88
N ALA A 417 13.03 -16.60 12.90
CA ALA A 417 14.36 -16.04 12.67
C ALA A 417 14.37 -14.84 11.71
N PHE A 418 13.26 -14.56 11.05
CA PHE A 418 13.15 -13.54 9.99
C PHE A 418 13.67 -12.15 10.44
N GLU A 419 13.16 -11.66 11.58
CA GLU A 419 13.53 -10.32 12.09
C GLU A 419 15.02 -10.23 12.45
N GLY A 420 15.58 -11.27 13.05
CA GLY A 420 17.01 -11.32 13.39
C GLY A 420 17.90 -11.33 12.13
N GLN A 421 17.52 -12.10 11.12
CA GLN A 421 18.24 -12.13 9.85
C GLN A 421 18.20 -10.79 9.12
N LEU A 422 17.06 -10.12 9.17
CA LEU A 422 16.88 -8.79 8.59
C LEU A 422 17.68 -7.72 9.37
N ALA A 423 17.67 -7.77 10.70
CA ALA A 423 18.45 -6.87 11.55
C ALA A 423 19.95 -6.98 11.24
N ASN A 424 20.46 -8.21 11.14
CA ASN A 424 21.86 -8.46 10.75
C ASN A 424 22.20 -7.91 9.36
N ALA A 425 21.24 -7.87 8.43
CA ALA A 425 21.44 -7.27 7.11
C ALA A 425 21.51 -5.74 7.20
N TYR A 426 20.68 -5.11 8.03
CA TYR A 426 20.77 -3.68 8.30
C TYR A 426 22.09 -3.28 8.93
N ASP A 427 22.57 -4.01 9.95
CA ASP A 427 23.84 -3.71 10.63
C ASP A 427 25.03 -3.75 9.68
N ARG A 428 24.99 -4.61 8.66
CA ARG A 428 26.07 -4.73 7.68
C ARG A 428 26.00 -3.71 6.56
N GLU A 429 24.82 -3.55 5.96
CA GLU A 429 24.67 -2.78 4.72
C GLU A 429 24.25 -1.32 4.98
N PHE A 430 23.64 -1.06 6.13
CA PHE A 430 23.11 0.25 6.52
C PHE A 430 23.33 0.51 8.01
N PRO A 431 24.61 0.51 8.51
CA PRO A 431 24.89 0.64 9.94
C PRO A 431 24.34 1.94 10.54
N ASP A 432 24.36 3.04 9.77
CA ASP A 432 23.87 4.35 10.20
C ASP A 432 22.34 4.48 10.14
N TRP A 433 21.63 3.43 9.68
CA TRP A 433 20.17 3.49 9.60
C TRP A 433 19.55 3.32 10.98
N PRO A 434 18.75 4.32 11.46
CA PRO A 434 18.22 4.30 12.81
C PRO A 434 17.40 3.04 13.11
N LEU A 435 17.58 2.45 14.28
CA LEU A 435 16.91 1.20 14.70
C LEU A 435 15.38 1.31 14.65
N ASN A 436 14.83 2.44 15.10
CA ASN A 436 13.39 2.71 15.07
C ASN A 436 12.80 2.89 13.67
N SER A 437 13.67 3.09 12.67
CA SER A 437 13.31 3.25 11.25
C SER A 437 13.53 1.98 10.43
N ARG A 438 14.07 0.91 11.02
CA ARG A 438 14.24 -0.39 10.36
C ARG A 438 12.89 -1.08 10.22
N LYS A 439 12.54 -1.46 9.00
CA LYS A 439 11.25 -2.09 8.69
C LYS A 439 11.46 -3.31 7.80
N ARG A 440 10.41 -4.12 7.69
CA ARG A 440 10.34 -5.24 6.75
C ARG A 440 10.54 -4.75 5.31
N PRO A 441 10.87 -5.62 4.34
CA PRO A 441 11.23 -5.24 2.96
C PRO A 441 10.18 -4.45 2.19
N HIS A 442 8.94 -4.32 2.69
CA HIS A 442 7.80 -3.80 1.95
C HIS A 442 7.61 -4.48 0.59
N ASN A 443 7.91 -5.77 0.55
CA ASN A 443 7.70 -6.65 -0.59
C ASN A 443 7.37 -8.05 -0.08
N GLN A 444 6.11 -8.45 -0.20
CA GLN A 444 5.63 -9.72 0.33
C GLN A 444 6.33 -10.94 -0.25
N TYR A 445 6.71 -10.88 -1.54
CA TYR A 445 7.41 -12.00 -2.17
C TYR A 445 8.80 -12.22 -1.54
N LEU A 446 9.52 -11.13 -1.29
CA LEU A 446 10.82 -11.17 -0.63
C LEU A 446 10.69 -11.61 0.84
N THR A 447 9.65 -11.13 1.54
CA THR A 447 9.35 -11.54 2.91
C THR A 447 9.03 -13.04 2.98
N LEU A 448 8.18 -13.55 2.07
CA LEU A 448 7.89 -14.99 1.98
C LEU A 448 9.14 -15.81 1.62
N PHE A 449 9.95 -15.32 0.69
CA PHE A 449 11.16 -16.03 0.29
C PHE A 449 12.17 -16.12 1.43
N LEU A 450 12.41 -15.04 2.14
CA LEU A 450 13.33 -15.05 3.29
C LEU A 450 12.80 -15.92 4.43
N SER A 451 11.51 -15.78 4.80
CA SER A 451 10.93 -16.49 5.94
C SER A 451 10.60 -17.97 5.65
N LEU A 452 10.02 -18.27 4.48
CA LEU A 452 9.42 -19.57 4.13
C LEU A 452 10.07 -20.25 2.91
N GLY A 453 11.06 -19.62 2.32
CA GLY A 453 11.79 -20.12 1.15
C GLY A 453 10.94 -20.18 -0.13
N LEU A 454 11.46 -20.90 -1.09
CA LEU A 454 10.79 -21.13 -2.37
C LEU A 454 9.44 -21.82 -2.19
N VAL A 455 9.30 -22.72 -1.21
CA VAL A 455 8.04 -23.41 -0.91
C VAL A 455 6.94 -22.40 -0.57
N GLY A 456 7.21 -21.42 0.32
CA GLY A 456 6.24 -20.38 0.69
C GLY A 456 5.83 -19.52 -0.50
N VAL A 457 6.81 -19.09 -1.31
CA VAL A 457 6.54 -18.31 -2.53
C VAL A 457 5.70 -19.10 -3.54
N LEU A 458 6.06 -20.36 -3.80
CA LEU A 458 5.31 -21.22 -4.73
C LEU A 458 3.88 -21.46 -4.26
N LEU A 459 3.64 -21.72 -2.98
CA LEU A 459 2.29 -21.87 -2.44
C LEU A 459 1.45 -20.60 -2.67
N PHE A 460 2.03 -19.44 -2.45
CA PHE A 460 1.35 -18.16 -2.71
C PHE A 460 1.09 -17.94 -4.22
N LEU A 461 2.07 -18.25 -5.08
CA LEU A 461 1.91 -18.16 -6.54
C LEU A 461 0.89 -19.17 -7.08
N VAL A 462 0.82 -20.37 -6.51
CA VAL A 462 -0.21 -21.38 -6.85
C VAL A 462 -1.59 -20.84 -6.45
N ALA A 463 -1.73 -20.20 -5.30
CA ALA A 463 -2.99 -19.57 -4.92
C ALA A 463 -3.40 -18.48 -5.92
N LEU A 464 -2.49 -17.58 -6.31
CA LEU A 464 -2.75 -16.54 -7.31
C LEU A 464 -3.07 -17.12 -8.68
N GLY A 465 -2.25 -18.05 -9.17
CA GLY A 465 -2.36 -18.63 -10.50
C GLY A 465 -3.61 -19.50 -10.69
N SER A 466 -3.98 -20.31 -9.69
CA SER A 466 -5.18 -21.13 -9.75
C SER A 466 -6.46 -20.29 -9.82
N MET A 467 -6.48 -19.15 -9.16
CA MET A 467 -7.62 -18.20 -9.20
C MET A 467 -7.62 -17.32 -10.45
N TRP A 468 -6.51 -17.17 -11.15
CA TRP A 468 -6.43 -16.37 -12.37
C TRP A 468 -7.31 -16.90 -13.51
N SER A 469 -7.61 -18.18 -13.52
CA SER A 469 -8.56 -18.80 -14.45
C SER A 469 -10.00 -18.28 -14.24
N CYS A 470 -10.32 -17.82 -13.03
CA CYS A 470 -11.61 -17.21 -12.72
C CYS A 470 -11.60 -15.73 -13.17
N HIS A 471 -12.14 -15.47 -14.36
CA HIS A 471 -12.16 -14.13 -14.98
C HIS A 471 -12.63 -13.00 -14.05
N PRO A 472 -13.72 -13.16 -13.28
CA PRO A 472 -14.18 -12.13 -12.36
C PRO A 472 -13.18 -11.79 -11.25
N ALA A 473 -12.31 -12.71 -10.83
CA ALA A 473 -11.33 -12.46 -9.77
C ALA A 473 -10.13 -11.62 -10.22
N ARG A 474 -9.81 -11.58 -11.51
CA ARG A 474 -8.56 -11.00 -12.03
C ARG A 474 -8.25 -9.58 -11.57
N PRO A 475 -9.19 -8.61 -11.52
CA PRO A 475 -8.89 -7.27 -11.02
C PRO A 475 -8.46 -7.28 -9.56
N ALA A 476 -9.14 -8.08 -8.74
CA ALA A 476 -8.84 -8.22 -7.33
C ALA A 476 -7.48 -8.90 -7.10
N LEU A 477 -7.17 -9.92 -7.89
CA LEU A 477 -5.87 -10.62 -7.85
C LEU A 477 -4.74 -9.72 -8.33
N LEU A 478 -4.96 -8.91 -9.36
CA LEU A 478 -3.98 -7.92 -9.81
C LEU A 478 -3.72 -6.87 -8.73
N LEU A 479 -4.77 -6.36 -8.10
CA LEU A 479 -4.65 -5.44 -6.96
C LEU A 479 -3.82 -6.08 -5.84
N LEU A 480 -4.12 -7.33 -5.47
CA LEU A 480 -3.40 -8.06 -4.44
C LEU A 480 -1.93 -8.25 -4.82
N ALA A 481 -1.64 -8.68 -6.04
CA ALA A 481 -0.27 -8.87 -6.53
C ALA A 481 0.54 -7.56 -6.51
N LEU A 482 -0.06 -6.44 -6.96
CA LEU A 482 0.56 -5.11 -6.88
C LEU A 482 0.76 -4.64 -5.43
N SER A 483 -0.22 -4.88 -4.55
CA SER A 483 -0.08 -4.59 -3.13
C SER A 483 1.08 -5.40 -2.52
N CYS A 484 1.20 -6.68 -2.83
CA CYS A 484 2.28 -7.55 -2.37
C CYS A 484 3.65 -7.15 -2.92
N PHE A 485 3.71 -6.47 -4.06
CA PHE A 485 4.96 -5.95 -4.60
C PHE A 485 5.47 -4.72 -3.86
N THR A 486 4.57 -3.90 -3.30
CA THR A 486 4.91 -2.62 -2.66
C THR A 486 4.75 -2.63 -1.14
N GLU A 487 4.18 -3.68 -0.56
CA GLU A 487 3.87 -3.80 0.86
C GLU A 487 3.96 -5.26 1.33
N ASP A 488 4.24 -5.45 2.62
CA ASP A 488 4.11 -6.73 3.30
C ASP A 488 2.63 -6.99 3.63
N THR A 489 1.86 -7.32 2.60
CA THR A 489 0.39 -7.35 2.66
C THR A 489 -0.12 -8.43 3.62
N LEU A 490 0.50 -9.61 3.63
CA LEU A 490 0.07 -10.75 4.46
C LEU A 490 0.59 -10.68 5.91
N GLU A 491 1.32 -9.62 6.26
CA GLU A 491 1.86 -9.42 7.61
C GLU A 491 0.96 -8.51 8.47
N THR A 492 -0.24 -8.20 8.01
CA THR A 492 -1.22 -7.40 8.75
C THR A 492 -2.62 -7.98 8.63
N GLN A 493 -3.43 -7.87 9.69
CA GLN A 493 -4.81 -8.37 9.70
C GLN A 493 -5.63 -7.82 8.53
N ALA A 494 -5.57 -6.50 8.28
CA ALA A 494 -6.30 -5.88 7.18
C ALA A 494 -5.79 -6.34 5.80
N GLY A 495 -4.48 -6.57 5.67
CA GLY A 495 -3.91 -7.08 4.42
C GLY A 495 -4.30 -8.53 4.15
N VAL A 496 -4.27 -9.39 5.16
CA VAL A 496 -4.74 -10.77 5.06
C VAL A 496 -6.23 -10.83 4.72
N THR A 497 -7.05 -9.98 5.36
CA THR A 497 -8.48 -9.90 5.04
C THR A 497 -8.72 -9.41 3.61
N LEU A 498 -7.95 -8.42 3.14
CA LEU A 498 -7.98 -7.99 1.73
C LEU A 498 -7.64 -9.15 0.78
N ALA A 499 -6.63 -9.96 1.13
CA ALA A 499 -6.24 -11.12 0.34
C ALA A 499 -7.37 -12.16 0.26
N ILE A 500 -8.01 -12.50 1.37
CA ILE A 500 -9.15 -13.43 1.41
C ILE A 500 -10.26 -12.94 0.47
N VAL A 501 -10.63 -11.66 0.59
CA VAL A 501 -11.66 -11.07 -0.27
C VAL A 501 -11.22 -11.11 -1.73
N ALA A 502 -9.98 -10.74 -2.06
CA ALA A 502 -9.48 -10.76 -3.42
C ALA A 502 -9.51 -12.16 -4.04
N PHE A 503 -9.12 -13.18 -3.28
CA PHE A 503 -9.15 -14.58 -3.74
C PHE A 503 -10.58 -15.11 -3.93
N ALA A 504 -11.47 -14.89 -2.97
CA ALA A 504 -12.82 -15.43 -3.02
C ALA A 504 -13.79 -14.61 -3.88
N TRP A 505 -13.45 -13.37 -4.19
CA TRP A 505 -14.33 -12.41 -4.86
C TRP A 505 -14.86 -12.93 -6.20
N GLY A 506 -14.02 -13.56 -6.99
CA GLY A 506 -14.42 -14.09 -8.28
C GLY A 506 -15.42 -15.23 -8.21
N ALA A 507 -15.40 -16.01 -7.12
CA ALA A 507 -16.37 -17.07 -6.91
C ALA A 507 -17.71 -16.53 -6.37
N PHE A 508 -17.61 -15.45 -5.59
CA PHE A 508 -18.76 -14.81 -4.99
C PHE A 508 -19.51 -13.88 -5.96
N MET A 509 -18.81 -13.37 -6.99
CA MET A 509 -19.36 -12.45 -7.99
C MET A 509 -19.59 -13.15 -9.34
N PRO A 510 -20.65 -13.94 -9.51
CA PRO A 510 -20.96 -14.61 -10.76
C PRO A 510 -21.17 -13.62 -11.90
N HIS A 511 -20.89 -14.04 -13.13
CA HIS A 511 -21.27 -13.27 -14.31
C HIS A 511 -22.77 -13.01 -14.30
N ARG A 512 -23.18 -11.74 -14.45
CA ARG A 512 -24.56 -11.48 -14.87
C ARG A 512 -24.72 -12.04 -16.28
N PRO A 513 -25.68 -12.94 -16.54
CA PRO A 513 -26.04 -13.21 -17.91
C PRO A 513 -26.43 -11.86 -18.56
N ALA A 514 -25.95 -11.64 -19.79
CA ALA A 514 -26.37 -10.47 -20.56
C ALA A 514 -27.90 -10.53 -20.67
N ALA A 515 -28.58 -9.47 -20.17
CA ALA A 515 -30.01 -9.32 -20.33
C ALA A 515 -30.33 -9.02 -21.78
#